data_0f4e77ea697f14389628e7cfb8e73383
#
_entry.id   0f4e77ea697f14389628e7cfb8e73383
#
_cell.length_a   1.000
_cell.length_b   1.000
_cell.length_c   1.000
_cell.angle_alpha   90.00
_cell.angle_beta   90.00
_cell.angle_gamma   90.00
#
_symmetry.space_group_name_H-M   'P 1'
#
loop_
_entity.id
_entity.type
_entity.pdbx_description
1 polymer ?
#
loop_
_entity_poly.entity_id
_entity_poly.type
_entity_poly.pdbx_seq_one_letter_code
_entity_poly.pdbx_strand_id
1 'polypeptide(L)'
;MNTELWMTVPNYENYEASNLGNVRNKKTGRILKPSMTKSGYMVLCLRNENNTKCFNLHSIIARTWVENDNPKINTEVHHIDHNKSNNRADNLKWVSRAENIYYGTNDITVCSNYLSKEITKLMLEYGHGLDLKKASEEILMFAKDTLLTNRVGGGITVEYR
;
A
#
# COMPACT_ATOMS: atom_id res chain seq x y z
N MET A 1 -9.48 -24.95 -5.52
CA MET A 1 -8.26 -24.51 -6.23
C MET A 1 -8.51 -23.06 -6.66
N ASN A 2 -7.62 -22.13 -6.31
CA ASN A 2 -7.79 -20.73 -6.76
C ASN A 2 -7.45 -20.65 -8.25
N THR A 3 -8.45 -20.38 -9.09
CA THR A 3 -8.27 -20.19 -10.53
C THR A 3 -7.44 -18.92 -10.77
N GLU A 4 -6.43 -19.03 -11.62
CA GLU A 4 -5.64 -17.86 -12.05
C GLU A 4 -6.43 -17.05 -13.07
N LEU A 5 -6.70 -15.80 -12.72
CA LEU A 5 -7.40 -14.83 -13.56
C LEU A 5 -6.42 -13.74 -14.01
N TRP A 6 -6.62 -13.20 -15.22
CA TRP A 6 -5.74 -12.23 -15.84
C TRP A 6 -6.49 -10.96 -16.21
N MET A 7 -5.92 -9.79 -15.86
CA MET A 7 -6.45 -8.48 -16.23
C MET A 7 -5.35 -7.62 -16.83
N THR A 8 -5.73 -6.74 -17.77
CA THR A 8 -4.79 -5.81 -18.41
C THR A 8 -4.23 -4.83 -17.38
N VAL A 9 -2.92 -4.63 -17.38
CA VAL A 9 -2.25 -3.69 -16.47
C VAL A 9 -2.59 -2.26 -16.88
N PRO A 10 -3.09 -1.41 -15.97
CA PRO A 10 -3.42 -0.01 -16.27
C PRO A 10 -2.23 0.75 -16.87
N ASN A 11 -2.45 1.45 -18.00
CA ASN A 11 -1.44 2.19 -18.78
C ASN A 11 -0.34 1.32 -19.44
N TYR A 12 -0.48 0.00 -19.41
CA TYR A 12 0.46 -0.96 -20.03
C TYR A 12 -0.32 -2.08 -20.76
N GLU A 13 -1.06 -1.73 -21.78
CA GLU A 13 -2.03 -2.59 -22.48
C GLU A 13 -1.44 -3.87 -23.10
N ASN A 14 -0.13 -3.89 -23.34
CA ASN A 14 0.60 -5.06 -23.81
C ASN A 14 0.87 -6.11 -22.73
N TYR A 15 0.46 -5.84 -21.49
CA TYR A 15 0.71 -6.72 -20.34
C TYR A 15 -0.57 -7.01 -19.58
N GLU A 16 -0.61 -8.20 -19.02
CA GLU A 16 -1.65 -8.64 -18.10
C GLU A 16 -1.02 -9.09 -16.78
N ALA A 17 -1.69 -8.75 -15.68
CA ALA A 17 -1.34 -9.19 -14.34
C ALA A 17 -2.36 -10.23 -13.86
N SER A 18 -1.91 -11.24 -13.12
CA SER A 18 -2.80 -12.23 -12.52
C SER A 18 -3.09 -11.94 -11.05
N ASN A 19 -4.23 -12.42 -10.56
CA ASN A 19 -4.58 -12.42 -9.14
C ASN A 19 -3.61 -13.24 -8.28
N LEU A 20 -2.81 -14.11 -8.90
CA LEU A 20 -1.80 -14.93 -8.21
C LEU A 20 -0.39 -14.30 -8.18
N GLY A 21 -0.25 -13.05 -8.66
CA GLY A 21 1.02 -12.31 -8.58
C GLY A 21 1.95 -12.48 -9.78
N ASN A 22 1.46 -12.99 -10.90
CA ASN A 22 2.21 -13.11 -12.15
C ASN A 22 1.92 -11.94 -13.10
N VAL A 23 2.87 -11.64 -13.98
CA VAL A 23 2.68 -10.70 -15.09
C VAL A 23 3.12 -11.36 -16.38
N ARG A 24 2.33 -11.21 -17.46
CA ARG A 24 2.65 -11.76 -18.79
C ARG A 24 2.53 -10.73 -19.89
N ASN A 25 3.22 -10.98 -20.99
CA ASN A 25 2.97 -10.26 -22.23
C ASN A 25 1.66 -10.77 -22.84
N LYS A 26 0.72 -9.88 -23.08
CA LYS A 26 -0.64 -10.21 -23.56
C LYS A 26 -0.63 -10.89 -24.93
N LYS A 27 0.24 -10.44 -25.84
CA LYS A 27 0.31 -10.95 -27.22
C LYS A 27 0.93 -12.35 -27.30
N THR A 28 1.98 -12.59 -26.51
CA THR A 28 2.75 -13.85 -26.59
C THR A 28 2.39 -14.86 -25.51
N GLY A 29 1.64 -14.46 -24.48
CA GLY A 29 1.35 -15.28 -23.30
C GLY A 29 2.57 -15.52 -22.40
N ARG A 30 3.76 -15.02 -22.76
CA ARG A 30 5.00 -15.26 -22.00
C ARG A 30 4.93 -14.57 -20.63
N ILE A 31 5.09 -15.36 -19.56
CA ILE A 31 5.24 -14.83 -18.19
C ILE A 31 6.59 -14.16 -18.03
N LEU A 32 6.61 -12.96 -17.48
CA LEU A 32 7.81 -12.20 -17.21
C LEU A 32 8.45 -12.69 -15.89
N LYS A 33 9.77 -12.82 -15.91
CA LYS A 33 10.53 -13.21 -14.73
C LYS A 33 10.94 -11.96 -13.94
N PRO A 34 10.46 -11.75 -12.69
CA PRO A 34 10.86 -10.61 -11.89
C PRO A 34 12.27 -10.78 -11.35
N SER A 35 12.95 -9.66 -11.09
CA SER A 35 14.22 -9.61 -10.40
C SER A 35 14.01 -9.20 -8.95
N MET A 36 14.81 -9.77 -8.03
CA MET A 36 14.76 -9.40 -6.61
C MET A 36 15.72 -8.24 -6.32
N THR A 37 15.24 -7.22 -5.62
CA THR A 37 16.07 -6.12 -5.11
C THR A 37 16.83 -6.53 -3.84
N LYS A 38 17.84 -5.76 -3.46
CA LYS A 38 18.59 -5.97 -2.19
C LYS A 38 17.67 -5.88 -0.95
N SER A 39 16.58 -5.12 -1.05
CA SER A 39 15.56 -4.96 0.02
C SER A 39 14.50 -6.07 0.02
N GLY A 40 14.64 -7.09 -0.85
CA GLY A 40 13.76 -8.26 -0.91
C GLY A 40 12.47 -8.06 -1.73
N TYR A 41 12.30 -6.92 -2.40
CA TYR A 41 11.14 -6.70 -3.28
C TYR A 41 11.38 -7.29 -4.67
N MET A 42 10.31 -7.80 -5.26
CA MET A 42 10.30 -8.26 -6.66
C MET A 42 10.01 -7.09 -7.58
N VAL A 43 10.78 -6.93 -8.67
CA VAL A 43 10.68 -5.83 -9.64
C VAL A 43 10.52 -6.36 -11.05
N LEU A 44 9.67 -5.71 -11.84
CA LEU A 44 9.51 -5.93 -13.28
C LEU A 44 9.61 -4.59 -14.03
N CYS A 45 10.22 -4.64 -15.23
CA CYS A 45 10.22 -3.50 -16.14
C CYS A 45 9.18 -3.75 -17.25
N LEU A 46 8.26 -2.80 -17.40
CA LEU A 46 7.23 -2.80 -18.43
C LEU A 46 7.55 -1.72 -19.46
N ARG A 47 7.29 -2.02 -20.73
CA ARG A 47 7.50 -1.11 -21.84
C ARG A 47 6.16 -0.70 -22.43
N ASN A 48 5.93 0.59 -22.56
CA ASN A 48 4.91 1.15 -23.44
C ASN A 48 5.58 1.73 -24.71
N GLU A 49 4.81 2.38 -25.59
CA GLU A 49 5.28 2.86 -26.89
C GLU A 49 6.55 3.71 -26.83
N ASN A 50 6.71 4.53 -25.78
CA ASN A 50 7.74 5.56 -25.69
C ASN A 50 8.76 5.33 -24.56
N ASN A 51 8.52 4.40 -23.62
CA ASN A 51 9.36 4.29 -22.44
C ASN A 51 9.35 2.90 -21.81
N THR A 52 10.47 2.56 -21.16
CA THR A 52 10.56 1.38 -20.28
C THR A 52 10.66 1.85 -18.85
N LYS A 53 9.75 1.41 -17.99
CA LYS A 53 9.73 1.77 -16.58
C LYS A 53 9.68 0.53 -15.71
N CYS A 54 10.50 0.51 -14.65
CA CYS A 54 10.52 -0.58 -13.69
C CYS A 54 9.63 -0.25 -12.49
N PHE A 55 8.91 -1.26 -12.02
CA PHE A 55 7.96 -1.17 -10.92
C PHE A 55 8.16 -2.33 -9.97
N ASN A 56 7.85 -2.12 -8.70
CA ASN A 56 7.66 -3.21 -7.79
C ASN A 56 6.48 -4.08 -8.26
N LEU A 57 6.64 -5.40 -8.23
CA LEU A 57 5.61 -6.34 -8.69
C LEU A 57 4.31 -6.17 -7.91
N HIS A 58 4.38 -6.05 -6.57
CA HIS A 58 3.19 -5.80 -5.74
C HIS A 58 2.41 -4.56 -6.19
N SER A 59 3.11 -3.50 -6.64
CA SER A 59 2.44 -2.27 -7.11
C SER A 59 1.72 -2.48 -8.44
N ILE A 60 2.24 -3.34 -9.34
CA ILE A 60 1.56 -3.73 -10.58
C ILE A 60 0.29 -4.51 -10.24
N ILE A 61 0.41 -5.53 -9.38
CA ILE A 61 -0.71 -6.38 -8.99
C ILE A 61 -1.78 -5.56 -8.25
N ALA A 62 -1.40 -4.74 -7.27
CA ALA A 62 -2.34 -3.93 -6.52
C ALA A 62 -3.11 -2.95 -7.40
N ARG A 63 -2.44 -2.25 -8.33
CA ARG A 63 -3.10 -1.35 -9.30
C ARG A 63 -4.07 -2.05 -10.23
N THR A 64 -3.90 -3.34 -10.46
CA THR A 64 -4.73 -4.13 -11.37
C THR A 64 -5.90 -4.81 -10.67
N TRP A 65 -5.70 -5.24 -9.42
CA TRP A 65 -6.61 -6.16 -8.73
C TRP A 65 -7.19 -5.66 -7.42
N VAL A 66 -6.52 -4.71 -6.76
CA VAL A 66 -6.91 -4.27 -5.42
C VAL A 66 -7.55 -2.89 -5.51
N GLU A 67 -8.81 -2.80 -5.08
CA GLU A 67 -9.51 -1.52 -4.99
C GLU A 67 -8.81 -0.59 -4.02
N ASN A 68 -8.75 0.70 -4.35
CA ASN A 68 -8.18 1.74 -3.51
C ASN A 68 -9.26 2.77 -3.18
N ASP A 69 -9.83 2.69 -2.00
CA ASP A 69 -10.93 3.54 -1.54
C ASP A 69 -10.53 5.01 -1.42
N ASN A 70 -9.25 5.29 -1.18
CA ASN A 70 -8.76 6.65 -1.05
C ASN A 70 -7.35 6.83 -1.66
N PRO A 71 -7.24 6.97 -3.00
CA PRO A 71 -5.94 7.04 -3.70
C PRO A 71 -5.09 8.25 -3.33
N LYS A 72 -5.67 9.29 -2.71
CA LYS A 72 -4.94 10.47 -2.24
C LYS A 72 -4.18 10.20 -0.95
N ILE A 73 -4.67 9.31 -0.11
CA ILE A 73 -4.11 8.96 1.20
C ILE A 73 -3.37 7.62 1.11
N ASN A 74 -4.03 6.60 0.54
CA ASN A 74 -3.51 5.25 0.43
C ASN A 74 -2.60 5.13 -0.79
N THR A 75 -1.36 5.56 -0.65
CA THR A 75 -0.38 5.65 -1.74
C THR A 75 0.63 4.50 -1.75
N GLU A 76 0.65 3.69 -0.68
CA GLU A 76 1.58 2.56 -0.53
C GLU A 76 0.85 1.22 -0.54
N VAL A 77 1.58 0.16 -0.87
CA VAL A 77 1.06 -1.21 -0.87
C VAL A 77 1.75 -2.01 0.23
N HIS A 78 0.96 -2.60 1.11
CA HIS A 78 1.39 -3.45 2.21
C HIS A 78 1.16 -4.93 1.86
N HIS A 79 2.12 -5.80 2.25
CA HIS A 79 1.95 -7.25 2.20
C HIS A 79 1.37 -7.72 3.54
N ILE A 80 0.16 -8.26 3.53
CA ILE A 80 -0.58 -8.62 4.75
C ILE A 80 0.18 -9.66 5.58
N ASP A 81 0.83 -10.61 4.93
CA ASP A 81 1.66 -11.64 5.57
C ASP A 81 3.11 -11.20 5.85
N HIS A 82 3.46 -9.92 5.57
CA HIS A 82 4.81 -9.38 5.66
C HIS A 82 5.85 -10.03 4.73
N ASN A 83 5.46 -10.95 3.86
CA ASN A 83 6.34 -11.59 2.89
C ASN A 83 6.38 -10.80 1.58
N LYS A 84 7.46 -10.06 1.34
CA LYS A 84 7.66 -9.24 0.14
C LYS A 84 7.70 -10.03 -1.17
N SER A 85 7.82 -11.34 -1.12
CA SER A 85 7.81 -12.23 -2.29
C SER A 85 6.41 -12.75 -2.61
N ASN A 86 5.45 -12.66 -1.68
CA ASN A 86 4.07 -13.07 -1.90
C ASN A 86 3.23 -11.94 -2.48
N ASN A 87 3.26 -11.79 -3.80
CA ASN A 87 2.59 -10.71 -4.53
C ASN A 87 1.18 -11.09 -5.01
N ARG A 88 0.51 -12.04 -4.37
CA ARG A 88 -0.88 -12.37 -4.67
C ARG A 88 -1.80 -11.20 -4.33
N ALA A 89 -2.85 -10.98 -5.13
CA ALA A 89 -3.79 -9.87 -4.92
C ALA A 89 -4.48 -9.92 -3.55
N ASP A 90 -4.82 -11.13 -3.08
CA ASP A 90 -5.44 -11.36 -1.77
C ASP A 90 -4.51 -11.11 -0.57
N ASN A 91 -3.21 -10.97 -0.82
CA ASN A 91 -2.19 -10.63 0.18
C ASN A 91 -1.76 -9.16 0.14
N LEU A 92 -2.36 -8.33 -0.71
CA LEU A 92 -1.97 -6.94 -0.88
C LEU A 92 -3.08 -6.00 -0.42
N LYS A 93 -2.70 -4.91 0.26
CA LYS A 93 -3.61 -3.87 0.71
C LYS A 93 -3.03 -2.49 0.41
N TRP A 94 -3.87 -1.57 -0.09
CA TRP A 94 -3.52 -0.17 -0.16
C TRP A 94 -3.57 0.45 1.23
N VAL A 95 -2.55 1.20 1.58
CA VAL A 95 -2.40 1.81 2.91
C VAL A 95 -1.80 3.20 2.79
N SER A 96 -2.04 4.02 3.81
CA SER A 96 -1.34 5.28 3.99
C SER A 96 0.13 5.04 4.39
N ARG A 97 0.95 6.07 4.22
CA ARG A 97 2.34 6.05 4.70
C ARG A 97 2.44 5.76 6.20
N ALA A 98 1.55 6.36 6.99
CA ALA A 98 1.53 6.16 8.43
C ALA A 98 1.19 4.72 8.83
N GLU A 99 0.16 4.14 8.19
CA GLU A 99 -0.20 2.73 8.39
C GLU A 99 0.93 1.78 7.99
N ASN A 100 1.58 2.05 6.86
CA ASN A 100 2.67 1.19 6.40
C ASN A 100 3.88 1.21 7.35
N ILE A 101 4.19 2.37 7.93
CA ILE A 101 5.21 2.50 8.98
C ILE A 101 4.81 1.69 10.21
N TYR A 102 3.55 1.82 10.65
CA TYR A 102 3.04 1.06 11.79
C TYR A 102 3.12 -0.45 11.55
N TYR A 103 2.65 -0.94 10.40
CA TYR A 103 2.74 -2.37 10.06
C TYR A 103 4.17 -2.88 9.97
N GLY A 104 5.12 -2.03 9.53
CA GLY A 104 6.54 -2.39 9.44
C GLY A 104 7.27 -2.45 10.77
N THR A 105 6.83 -1.70 11.77
CA THR A 105 7.51 -1.59 13.07
C THR A 105 6.70 -2.18 14.23
N ASN A 106 5.38 -2.30 14.08
CA ASN A 106 4.42 -2.54 15.16
C ASN A 106 4.55 -1.54 16.33
N ASP A 107 5.13 -0.36 16.06
CA ASP A 107 5.41 0.66 17.05
C ASP A 107 4.58 1.92 16.77
N ILE A 108 3.59 2.15 17.62
CA ILE A 108 2.69 3.31 17.53
C ILE A 108 3.44 4.62 17.76
N THR A 109 4.56 4.60 18.50
CA THR A 109 5.37 5.79 18.77
C THR A 109 6.05 6.27 17.50
N VAL A 110 6.59 5.35 16.69
CA VAL A 110 7.20 5.67 15.38
C VAL A 110 6.16 6.24 14.43
N CYS A 111 4.97 5.65 14.38
CA CYS A 111 3.86 6.14 13.57
C CYS A 111 3.41 7.55 14.03
N SER A 112 3.26 7.75 15.33
CA SER A 112 2.88 9.05 15.93
C SER A 112 3.90 10.15 15.63
N ASN A 113 5.19 9.84 15.74
CA ASN A 113 6.28 10.77 15.41
C ASN A 113 6.28 11.15 13.91
N TYR A 114 5.98 10.18 13.03
CA TYR A 114 5.82 10.47 11.61
C TYR A 114 4.65 11.42 11.36
N LEU A 115 3.47 11.12 11.89
CA LEU A 115 2.27 11.96 11.76
C LEU A 115 2.51 13.38 12.30
N SER A 116 3.15 13.51 13.46
CA SER A 116 3.47 14.82 14.04
C SER A 116 4.36 15.66 13.13
N LYS A 117 5.35 15.05 12.45
CA LYS A 117 6.21 15.74 11.48
C LYS A 117 5.45 16.20 10.25
N GLU A 118 4.57 15.34 9.69
CA GLU A 118 3.76 15.70 8.53
C GLU A 118 2.76 16.82 8.87
N ILE A 119 2.14 16.77 10.06
CA ILE A 119 1.27 17.84 10.54
C ILE A 119 2.05 19.15 10.65
N THR A 120 3.23 19.15 11.28
CA THR A 120 4.06 20.34 11.43
C THR A 120 4.43 20.93 10.06
N LYS A 121 4.74 20.09 9.08
CA LYS A 121 5.04 20.50 7.71
C LYS A 121 3.85 21.20 7.04
N LEU A 122 2.66 20.57 7.10
CA LEU A 122 1.43 21.15 6.56
C LEU A 122 1.09 22.50 7.22
N MET A 123 1.35 22.64 8.52
CA MET A 123 1.14 23.86 9.25
C MET A 123 2.07 24.97 8.82
N LEU A 124 3.33 24.67 8.56
CA LEU A 124 4.29 25.64 8.02
C LEU A 124 3.94 26.07 6.59
N GLU A 125 3.36 25.16 5.81
CA GLU A 125 3.02 25.40 4.40
C GLU A 125 1.72 26.20 4.24
N TYR A 126 0.71 25.94 5.07
CA TYR A 126 -0.62 26.56 5.00
C TYR A 126 -0.95 27.52 6.14
N GLY A 127 0.05 27.86 6.96
CA GLY A 127 -0.01 28.54 8.24
C GLY A 127 -0.96 29.73 8.34
N HIS A 128 -1.41 30.02 9.54
CA HIS A 128 -2.20 31.08 10.12
C HIS A 128 -3.71 30.81 10.25
N GLY A 129 -4.09 30.21 11.36
CA GLY A 129 -5.47 30.13 11.81
C GLY A 129 -5.99 28.77 12.28
N LEU A 130 -5.20 27.72 12.15
CA LEU A 130 -5.56 26.41 12.75
C LEU A 130 -5.10 26.36 14.21
N ASP A 131 -6.01 25.97 15.08
CA ASP A 131 -5.64 25.56 16.45
C ASP A 131 -4.83 24.25 16.35
N LEU A 132 -3.51 24.44 16.36
CA LEU A 132 -2.50 23.38 16.15
C LEU A 132 -2.65 22.23 17.16
N LYS A 133 -3.05 22.55 18.38
CA LYS A 133 -3.21 21.58 19.45
C LYS A 133 -4.44 20.69 19.18
N LYS A 134 -5.55 21.32 18.82
CA LYS A 134 -6.81 20.63 18.51
C LYS A 134 -6.67 19.76 17.27
N ALA A 135 -6.05 20.24 16.21
CA ALA A 135 -5.82 19.46 15.00
C ALA A 135 -4.90 18.24 15.25
N SER A 136 -3.85 18.40 16.06
CA SER A 136 -2.96 17.29 16.40
C SER A 136 -3.66 16.24 17.30
N GLU A 137 -4.52 16.69 18.22
CA GLU A 137 -5.31 15.80 19.07
C GLU A 137 -6.37 15.03 18.27
N GLU A 138 -7.06 15.68 17.33
CA GLU A 138 -8.04 15.04 16.43
C GLU A 138 -7.39 14.01 15.51
N ILE A 139 -6.21 14.32 14.94
CA ILE A 139 -5.48 13.37 14.09
C ILE A 139 -4.91 12.21 14.91
N LEU A 140 -4.44 12.46 16.13
CA LEU A 140 -3.98 11.40 17.03
C LEU A 140 -5.13 10.48 17.47
N MET A 141 -6.32 11.04 17.70
CA MET A 141 -7.54 10.31 18.02
C MET A 141 -7.99 9.47 16.83
N PHE A 142 -8.02 10.06 15.61
CA PHE A 142 -8.33 9.35 14.38
C PHE A 142 -7.33 8.23 14.08
N ALA A 143 -6.03 8.47 14.27
CA ALA A 143 -5.00 7.44 14.11
C ALA A 143 -5.15 6.30 15.13
N LYS A 144 -5.48 6.62 16.39
CA LYS A 144 -5.75 5.61 17.43
C LYS A 144 -7.00 4.79 17.10
N ASP A 145 -8.09 5.43 16.68
CA ASP A 145 -9.33 4.75 16.35
C ASP A 145 -9.16 3.86 15.11
N THR A 146 -8.45 4.33 14.08
CA THR A 146 -8.15 3.55 12.87
C THR A 146 -7.25 2.35 13.19
N LEU A 147 -6.25 2.52 14.05
CA LEU A 147 -5.34 1.45 14.48
C LEU A 147 -6.01 0.46 15.43
N LEU A 148 -6.95 0.91 16.28
CA LEU A 148 -7.71 0.05 17.20
C LEU A 148 -8.80 -0.73 16.46
N THR A 149 -9.52 -0.13 15.52
CA THR A 149 -10.56 -0.83 14.73
C THR A 149 -9.96 -1.90 13.82
N ASN A 150 -8.76 -1.70 13.30
CA ASN A 150 -8.04 -2.75 12.54
C ASN A 150 -7.51 -3.90 13.43
N ARG A 151 -7.44 -3.74 14.75
CA ARG A 151 -7.13 -4.82 15.70
C ARG A 151 -8.33 -5.71 16.06
N VAL A 152 -9.56 -5.23 15.87
CA VAL A 152 -10.79 -5.96 16.26
C VAL A 152 -11.19 -7.06 15.29
N GLY A 153 -10.46 -7.27 14.19
CA GLY A 153 -10.56 -8.49 13.37
C GLY A 153 -10.05 -9.77 14.07
N GLY A 154 -9.46 -9.66 15.27
CA GLY A 154 -9.03 -10.76 16.13
C GLY A 154 -9.45 -10.47 17.56
N GLY A 155 -10.62 -10.96 17.95
CA GLY A 155 -11.31 -10.90 19.23
C GLY A 155 -10.56 -10.35 20.44
N ILE A 156 -10.78 -9.08 20.77
CA ILE A 156 -10.66 -8.57 22.15
C ILE A 156 -11.78 -7.54 22.31
N THR A 157 -12.77 -7.91 23.14
CA THR A 157 -13.81 -7.02 23.63
C THR A 157 -13.19 -6.08 24.68
N VAL A 158 -13.21 -4.78 24.42
CA VAL A 158 -12.84 -3.78 25.43
C VAL A 158 -14.15 -3.19 25.97
N GLU A 159 -14.49 -3.54 27.21
CA GLU A 159 -15.55 -2.87 27.97
C GLU A 159 -15.04 -1.50 28.43
N TYR A 160 -15.77 -0.45 28.06
CA TYR A 160 -15.58 0.88 28.62
C TYR A 160 -16.28 0.97 29.96
N ARG A 161 -15.55 1.31 31.01
CA ARG A 161 -16.07 1.86 32.26
C ARG A 161 -15.95 3.38 32.28
#